data_26c8672a8eb99bac0720b6113719df75
#
_entry.id   26c8672a8eb99bac0720b6113719df75
#
_cell.length_a   1.000
_cell.length_b   1.000
_cell.length_c   1.000
_cell.angle_alpha   90.00
_cell.angle_beta   90.00
_cell.angle_gamma   90.00
#
_symmetry.space_group_name_H-M   'P 1'
#
loop_
_entity.id
_entity.type
_entity.pdbx_description
1 polymer ?
#
loop_
_entity_poly.entity_id
_entity_poly.type
_entity_poly.pdbx_seq_one_letter_code
_entity_poly.pdbx_strand_id
1 'polypeptide(L)'
;QEAIKLIYQNNDIIFVSIHSLHKLSKYKGKESGEPPKLSKLGTGAWEKMKERTKAKVKDIARDLIRLYSQRREEKGFAYSPDSFMQHELEASFIYEDTPDQMRATAEVKHDMESERPMDRLVCGDVGFGKTEVAIRAAFKAVADNKQVAVLVPTTVLAYQHFQTFSERLKDFPCRIDYISRARTAAEIRKTLKALAAGEVNILIGTHRIVGKDVKFKDLGLLIIDEEQKFGVSTKEKLRQLKVNVDTLTMTATPIPRTLQFSLMGARDLSSITTPPPNRYP
;
A
#
# COMPACT_ATOMS: atom_id res chain seq x y z
N GLN A 1 -22.34 -31.52 -29.85
CA GLN A 1 -21.62 -30.30 -29.45
C GLN A 1 -21.59 -30.24 -27.91
N GLU A 2 -20.42 -30.18 -27.35
CA GLU A 2 -20.25 -30.09 -25.90
C GLU A 2 -20.56 -28.66 -25.42
N ALA A 3 -21.46 -28.52 -24.45
CA ALA A 3 -21.87 -27.24 -23.89
C ALA A 3 -22.02 -27.32 -22.38
N ILE A 4 -21.72 -26.20 -21.71
CA ILE A 4 -21.88 -26.06 -20.25
C ILE A 4 -23.27 -25.52 -19.97
N LYS A 5 -24.00 -26.24 -19.13
CA LYS A 5 -25.34 -25.87 -18.66
C LYS A 5 -25.24 -24.88 -17.51
N LEU A 6 -25.78 -23.67 -17.66
CA LEU A 6 -25.93 -22.67 -16.60
C LEU A 6 -27.39 -22.60 -16.19
N ILE A 7 -27.62 -22.71 -14.88
CA ILE A 7 -28.96 -22.66 -14.27
C ILE A 7 -29.15 -21.28 -13.62
N TYR A 8 -30.24 -20.61 -13.99
CA TYR A 8 -30.67 -19.32 -13.46
C TYR A 8 -31.86 -19.49 -12.49
N GLN A 9 -32.34 -18.39 -11.91
CA GLN A 9 -33.53 -18.38 -11.09
C GLN A 9 -34.72 -18.89 -11.90
N ASN A 10 -35.64 -19.62 -11.28
CA ASN A 10 -36.79 -20.30 -11.91
C ASN A 10 -36.43 -21.48 -12.86
N ASN A 11 -35.26 -22.08 -12.68
CA ASN A 11 -34.78 -23.17 -13.53
C ASN A 11 -34.58 -22.80 -15.01
N ASP A 12 -34.47 -21.52 -15.34
CA ASP A 12 -34.11 -21.11 -16.69
C ASP A 12 -32.69 -21.62 -17.00
N ILE A 13 -32.48 -22.14 -18.21
CA ILE A 13 -31.23 -22.80 -18.59
C ILE A 13 -30.64 -22.09 -19.81
N ILE A 14 -29.34 -21.79 -19.75
CA ILE A 14 -28.54 -21.37 -20.90
C ILE A 14 -27.43 -22.38 -21.13
N PHE A 15 -27.21 -22.75 -22.38
CA PHE A 15 -26.09 -23.57 -22.81
C PHE A 15 -24.99 -22.65 -23.38
N VAL A 16 -23.80 -22.78 -22.84
CA VAL A 16 -22.61 -22.03 -23.27
C VAL A 16 -21.64 -23.00 -23.92
N SER A 17 -21.26 -22.73 -25.17
CA SER A 17 -20.27 -23.54 -25.89
C SER A 17 -18.93 -23.58 -25.14
N ILE A 18 -18.25 -24.72 -25.17
CA ILE A 18 -16.89 -24.90 -24.60
C ILE A 18 -15.91 -23.86 -25.14
N HIS A 19 -16.03 -23.43 -26.38
CA HIS A 19 -15.20 -22.36 -26.93
C HIS A 19 -15.34 -21.00 -26.22
N SER A 20 -16.42 -20.82 -25.46
CA SER A 20 -16.68 -19.62 -24.65
C SER A 20 -16.34 -19.81 -23.17
N LEU A 21 -15.60 -20.85 -22.80
CA LEU A 21 -15.22 -21.15 -21.42
C LEU A 21 -14.48 -19.99 -20.73
N HIS A 22 -13.69 -19.23 -21.48
CA HIS A 22 -12.99 -18.05 -21.00
C HIS A 22 -13.90 -16.92 -20.50
N LYS A 23 -15.18 -16.95 -20.87
CA LYS A 23 -16.21 -16.01 -20.39
C LYS A 23 -16.88 -16.45 -19.08
N LEU A 24 -16.61 -17.66 -18.64
CA LEU A 24 -17.19 -18.23 -17.41
C LEU A 24 -16.16 -18.17 -16.29
N SER A 25 -16.63 -17.82 -15.10
CA SER A 25 -15.84 -17.89 -13.89
C SER A 25 -16.62 -18.61 -12.80
N LYS A 26 -15.91 -19.38 -11.96
CA LYS A 26 -16.53 -20.01 -10.80
C LYS A 26 -17.07 -18.92 -9.86
N TYR A 27 -18.34 -19.01 -9.50
CA TYR A 27 -18.91 -18.12 -8.51
C TYR A 27 -18.19 -18.29 -7.17
N LYS A 28 -17.56 -17.24 -6.69
CA LYS A 28 -16.99 -17.15 -5.34
C LYS A 28 -18.09 -16.58 -4.43
N GLY A 29 -18.85 -17.46 -3.75
CA GLY A 29 -19.78 -17.06 -2.70
C GLY A 29 -19.06 -16.36 -1.56
N LYS A 30 -19.79 -15.64 -0.72
CA LYS A 30 -19.29 -15.17 0.58
C LYS A 30 -18.81 -16.39 1.38
N GLU A 31 -17.76 -16.23 2.18
CA GLU A 31 -17.18 -17.28 3.05
C GLU A 31 -18.21 -17.91 4.03
N SER A 32 -19.43 -17.40 4.09
CA SER A 32 -20.52 -17.84 4.96
C SER A 32 -21.31 -19.07 4.49
N GLY A 33 -20.93 -19.71 3.38
CA GLY A 33 -21.58 -20.95 2.92
C GLY A 33 -23.01 -20.78 2.39
N GLU A 34 -23.54 -19.57 2.27
CA GLU A 34 -24.86 -19.33 1.69
C GLU A 34 -24.86 -19.61 0.18
N PRO A 35 -25.90 -20.29 -0.34
CA PRO A 35 -26.03 -20.53 -1.78
C PRO A 35 -26.12 -19.19 -2.54
N PRO A 36 -25.53 -19.11 -3.75
CA PRO A 36 -25.56 -17.90 -4.55
C PRO A 36 -27.01 -17.51 -4.90
N LYS A 37 -27.35 -16.21 -4.76
CA LYS A 37 -28.61 -15.68 -5.28
C LYS A 37 -28.59 -15.74 -6.80
N LEU A 38 -29.39 -16.64 -7.36
CA LEU A 38 -29.52 -16.79 -8.80
C LEU A 38 -30.21 -15.55 -9.41
N SER A 39 -29.70 -15.08 -10.54
CA SER A 39 -30.30 -13.97 -11.30
C SER A 39 -31.43 -14.48 -12.19
N LYS A 40 -32.42 -13.61 -12.44
CA LYS A 40 -33.56 -13.90 -13.33
C LYS A 40 -33.21 -13.46 -14.76
N LEU A 41 -33.40 -14.34 -15.74
CA LEU A 41 -33.17 -14.02 -17.14
C LEU A 41 -34.20 -13.01 -17.68
N GLY A 42 -33.79 -12.13 -18.58
CA GLY A 42 -34.69 -11.23 -19.32
C GLY A 42 -35.24 -10.02 -18.54
N THR A 43 -34.87 -9.82 -17.27
CA THR A 43 -35.47 -8.75 -16.44
C THR A 43 -34.75 -7.40 -16.49
N GLY A 44 -33.69 -7.25 -17.27
CA GLY A 44 -32.85 -6.02 -17.25
C GLY A 44 -32.19 -5.71 -15.89
N ALA A 45 -32.40 -6.57 -14.87
CA ALA A 45 -31.87 -6.38 -13.52
C ALA A 45 -30.33 -6.33 -13.51
N TRP A 46 -29.70 -7.12 -14.36
CA TRP A 46 -28.26 -7.14 -14.55
C TRP A 46 -27.75 -5.82 -15.14
N GLU A 47 -28.41 -5.30 -16.15
CA GLU A 47 -28.05 -4.01 -16.78
C GLU A 47 -28.20 -2.86 -15.78
N LYS A 48 -29.31 -2.81 -15.04
CA LYS A 48 -29.49 -1.82 -13.97
C LYS A 48 -28.43 -1.93 -12.87
N MET A 49 -28.03 -3.15 -12.49
CA MET A 49 -26.97 -3.36 -11.51
C MET A 49 -25.61 -2.91 -12.07
N LYS A 50 -25.33 -3.20 -13.34
CA LYS A 50 -24.11 -2.77 -14.05
C LYS A 50 -24.04 -1.26 -14.15
N GLU A 51 -25.12 -0.59 -14.49
CA GLU A 51 -25.21 0.87 -14.55
C GLU A 51 -25.02 1.52 -13.17
N ARG A 52 -25.69 1.00 -12.15
CA ARG A 52 -25.50 1.46 -10.75
C ARG A 52 -24.06 1.28 -10.29
N THR A 53 -23.42 0.17 -10.65
CA THR A 53 -22.03 -0.09 -10.31
C THR A 53 -21.11 0.87 -11.06
N LYS A 54 -21.36 1.10 -12.36
CA LYS A 54 -20.61 2.10 -13.16
C LYS A 54 -20.73 3.51 -12.57
N ALA A 55 -21.93 3.92 -12.18
CA ALA A 55 -22.16 5.22 -11.56
C ALA A 55 -21.38 5.35 -10.24
N LYS A 56 -21.47 4.35 -9.34
CA LYS A 56 -20.70 4.34 -8.10
C LYS A 56 -19.18 4.38 -8.31
N VAL A 57 -18.67 3.63 -9.30
CA VAL A 57 -17.24 3.65 -9.65
C VAL A 57 -16.84 5.03 -10.18
N LYS A 58 -17.69 5.66 -11.00
CA LYS A 58 -17.44 7.01 -11.52
C LYS A 58 -17.43 8.07 -10.41
N ASP A 59 -18.33 7.95 -9.43
CA ASP A 59 -18.38 8.87 -8.28
C ASP A 59 -17.13 8.70 -7.40
N ILE A 60 -16.76 7.45 -7.08
CA ILE A 60 -15.51 7.15 -6.34
C ILE A 60 -14.28 7.69 -7.09
N ALA A 61 -14.22 7.51 -8.42
CA ALA A 61 -13.12 8.03 -9.22
C ALA A 61 -13.07 9.57 -9.19
N ARG A 62 -14.23 10.24 -9.25
CA ARG A 62 -14.30 11.71 -9.16
C ARG A 62 -13.82 12.22 -7.80
N ASP A 63 -14.24 11.58 -6.71
CA ASP A 63 -13.82 11.94 -5.36
C ASP A 63 -12.32 11.73 -5.16
N LEU A 64 -11.77 10.63 -5.71
CA LEU A 64 -10.33 10.37 -5.71
C LEU A 64 -9.58 11.45 -6.50
N ILE A 65 -10.01 11.76 -7.73
CA ILE A 65 -9.37 12.80 -8.56
C ILE A 65 -9.39 14.15 -7.83
N ARG A 66 -10.50 14.51 -7.19
CA ARG A 66 -10.60 15.76 -6.41
C ARG A 66 -9.62 15.80 -5.24
N LEU A 67 -9.51 14.70 -4.48
CA LEU A 67 -8.56 14.57 -3.38
C LEU A 67 -7.11 14.69 -3.86
N TYR A 68 -6.79 14.04 -4.98
CA TYR A 68 -5.44 14.12 -5.56
C TYR A 68 -5.13 15.50 -6.13
N SER A 69 -6.12 16.19 -6.73
CA SER A 69 -5.95 17.56 -7.22
C SER A 69 -5.68 18.52 -6.06
N GLN A 70 -6.44 18.42 -4.97
CA GLN A 70 -6.21 19.23 -3.76
C GLN A 70 -4.80 18.99 -3.19
N ARG A 71 -4.35 17.76 -3.16
CA ARG A 71 -3.02 17.38 -2.66
C ARG A 71 -1.89 17.92 -3.55
N ARG A 72 -2.14 18.07 -4.87
CA ARG A 72 -1.18 18.64 -5.82
C ARG A 72 -0.92 20.13 -5.59
N GLU A 73 -1.86 20.84 -4.99
CA GLU A 73 -1.76 22.28 -4.71
C GLU A 73 -1.11 22.57 -3.35
N GLU A 74 -0.95 21.55 -2.48
CA GLU A 74 -0.34 21.71 -1.17
C GLU A 74 1.18 21.60 -1.26
N LYS A 75 1.87 22.43 -0.46
CA LYS A 75 3.32 22.35 -0.30
C LYS A 75 3.66 21.29 0.74
N GLY A 76 4.45 20.32 0.34
CA GLY A 76 5.08 19.32 1.20
C GLY A 76 6.44 19.78 1.71
N PHE A 77 7.12 18.88 2.37
CA PHE A 77 8.51 19.05 2.78
C PHE A 77 9.44 18.48 1.70
N ALA A 78 10.30 19.32 1.13
CA ALA A 78 11.34 18.85 0.21
C ALA A 78 12.54 18.34 1.01
N TYR A 79 12.83 17.05 0.90
CA TYR A 79 13.97 16.43 1.57
C TYR A 79 15.28 16.83 0.90
N SER A 80 16.33 16.87 1.72
CA SER A 80 17.69 17.13 1.24
C SER A 80 18.18 16.03 0.28
N PRO A 81 19.09 16.34 -0.66
CA PRO A 81 19.80 15.31 -1.43
C PRO A 81 20.47 14.29 -0.52
N ASP A 82 20.79 13.12 -1.08
CA ASP A 82 21.37 12.02 -0.31
C ASP A 82 22.66 12.45 0.42
N SER A 83 22.68 12.19 1.73
CA SER A 83 23.86 12.42 2.58
C SER A 83 24.87 11.28 2.42
N PHE A 84 26.10 11.50 2.92
CA PHE A 84 27.10 10.44 3.02
C PHE A 84 26.57 9.19 3.73
N MET A 85 25.82 9.35 4.82
CA MET A 85 25.21 8.22 5.56
C MET A 85 24.18 7.46 4.72
N GLN A 86 23.47 8.14 3.80
CA GLN A 86 22.54 7.46 2.89
C GLN A 86 23.31 6.55 1.91
N HIS A 87 24.41 7.04 1.36
CA HIS A 87 25.25 6.23 0.49
C HIS A 87 25.91 5.06 1.23
N GLU A 88 26.34 5.26 2.46
CA GLU A 88 26.90 4.21 3.31
C GLU A 88 25.87 3.13 3.62
N LEU A 89 24.64 3.52 3.96
CA LEU A 89 23.52 2.58 4.14
C LEU A 89 23.29 1.75 2.89
N GLU A 90 23.20 2.38 1.73
CA GLU A 90 22.93 1.70 0.47
C GLU A 90 24.07 0.76 0.06
N ALA A 91 25.32 1.14 0.31
CA ALA A 91 26.47 0.29 0.09
C ALA A 91 26.55 -0.90 1.07
N SER A 92 25.90 -0.82 2.23
CA SER A 92 25.86 -1.91 3.23
C SER A 92 24.87 -3.04 2.88
N PHE A 93 24.01 -2.85 1.88
CA PHE A 93 23.06 -3.90 1.48
C PHE A 93 23.79 -5.09 0.85
N ILE A 94 23.46 -6.28 1.34
CA ILE A 94 24.13 -7.54 0.98
C ILE A 94 23.83 -7.96 -0.47
N TYR A 95 22.67 -7.55 -0.99
CA TYR A 95 22.18 -7.95 -2.30
C TYR A 95 22.31 -6.80 -3.28
N GLU A 96 22.75 -7.12 -4.50
CA GLU A 96 22.71 -6.19 -5.61
C GLU A 96 21.27 -5.87 -6.03
N ASP A 97 21.00 -4.59 -6.25
CA ASP A 97 19.71 -4.14 -6.71
C ASP A 97 19.45 -4.56 -8.16
N THR A 98 18.24 -5.01 -8.42
CA THR A 98 17.80 -5.16 -9.80
C THR A 98 17.59 -3.79 -10.46
N PRO A 99 17.65 -3.69 -11.80
CA PRO A 99 17.41 -2.42 -12.51
C PRO A 99 16.06 -1.77 -12.13
N ASP A 100 15.03 -2.58 -11.87
CA ASP A 100 13.72 -2.08 -11.45
C ASP A 100 13.75 -1.53 -10.02
N GLN A 101 14.48 -2.15 -9.10
CA GLN A 101 14.66 -1.66 -7.73
C GLN A 101 15.43 -0.34 -7.72
N MET A 102 16.50 -0.23 -8.51
CA MET A 102 17.27 1.01 -8.66
C MET A 102 16.38 2.15 -9.18
N ARG A 103 15.60 1.86 -10.24
CA ARG A 103 14.66 2.84 -10.82
C ARG A 103 13.61 3.27 -9.79
N ALA A 104 12.95 2.33 -9.13
CA ALA A 104 11.92 2.63 -8.13
C ALA A 104 12.50 3.46 -6.96
N THR A 105 13.71 3.15 -6.50
CA THR A 105 14.41 3.91 -5.47
C THR A 105 14.69 5.34 -5.93
N ALA A 106 15.22 5.52 -7.14
CA ALA A 106 15.50 6.83 -7.71
C ALA A 106 14.23 7.68 -7.87
N GLU A 107 13.13 7.08 -8.35
CA GLU A 107 11.84 7.74 -8.47
C GLU A 107 11.27 8.17 -7.12
N VAL A 108 11.35 7.33 -6.08
CA VAL A 108 10.93 7.66 -4.72
C VAL A 108 11.74 8.82 -4.15
N LYS A 109 13.07 8.77 -4.28
CA LYS A 109 13.96 9.85 -3.80
C LYS A 109 13.68 11.17 -4.50
N HIS A 110 13.50 11.13 -5.82
CA HIS A 110 13.17 12.31 -6.63
C HIS A 110 11.84 12.95 -6.17
N ASP A 111 10.81 12.15 -5.90
CA ASP A 111 9.55 12.68 -5.39
C ASP A 111 9.72 13.29 -3.99
N MET A 112 10.49 12.65 -3.10
CA MET A 112 10.76 13.17 -1.76
C MET A 112 11.54 14.49 -1.78
N GLU A 113 12.39 14.70 -2.77
CA GLU A 113 13.16 15.95 -2.95
C GLU A 113 12.34 17.08 -3.59
N SER A 114 11.11 16.79 -4.00
CA SER A 114 10.17 17.77 -4.55
C SER A 114 9.43 18.51 -3.44
N GLU A 115 9.06 19.77 -3.67
CA GLU A 115 8.17 20.52 -2.77
C GLU A 115 6.73 19.98 -2.72
N ARG A 116 6.41 19.06 -3.61
CA ARG A 116 5.07 18.45 -3.70
C ARG A 116 5.03 17.18 -2.87
N PRO A 117 4.00 16.99 -2.00
CA PRO A 117 3.89 15.76 -1.21
C PRO A 117 3.82 14.53 -2.09
N MET A 118 4.75 13.59 -1.89
CA MET A 118 4.79 12.32 -2.62
C MET A 118 3.53 11.49 -2.36
N ASP A 119 2.96 10.90 -3.40
CA ASP A 119 1.99 9.80 -3.30
C ASP A 119 2.31 8.73 -4.33
N ARG A 120 3.27 7.89 -4.00
CA ARG A 120 3.78 6.87 -4.91
C ARG A 120 3.37 5.48 -4.48
N LEU A 121 2.97 4.68 -5.47
CA LEU A 121 2.69 3.26 -5.31
C LEU A 121 3.82 2.44 -5.90
N VAL A 122 4.49 1.63 -5.08
CA VAL A 122 5.47 0.64 -5.51
C VAL A 122 4.79 -0.72 -5.59
N CYS A 123 4.68 -1.24 -6.81
CA CYS A 123 4.07 -2.53 -7.11
C CYS A 123 5.15 -3.55 -7.48
N GLY A 124 5.11 -4.73 -6.89
CA GLY A 124 6.04 -5.81 -7.21
C GLY A 124 5.65 -7.06 -6.45
N ASP A 125 5.98 -8.24 -6.96
CA ASP A 125 5.61 -9.50 -6.31
C ASP A 125 6.27 -9.67 -4.93
N VAL A 126 5.81 -10.64 -4.16
CA VAL A 126 6.40 -10.97 -2.85
C VAL A 126 7.87 -11.32 -3.02
N GLY A 127 8.76 -10.73 -2.21
CA GLY A 127 10.20 -10.98 -2.29
C GLY A 127 10.93 -10.19 -3.38
N PHE A 128 10.29 -9.25 -4.08
CA PHE A 128 10.95 -8.39 -5.08
C PHE A 128 11.63 -7.16 -4.49
N GLY A 129 11.87 -7.12 -3.17
CA GLY A 129 12.68 -6.07 -2.52
C GLY A 129 11.97 -4.74 -2.30
N LYS A 130 10.62 -4.68 -2.34
CA LYS A 130 9.86 -3.46 -2.01
C LYS A 130 10.24 -2.87 -0.66
N THR A 131 10.53 -3.72 0.32
CA THR A 131 10.93 -3.30 1.68
C THR A 131 12.28 -2.58 1.67
N GLU A 132 13.22 -2.96 0.80
CA GLU A 132 14.52 -2.28 0.68
C GLU A 132 14.33 -0.84 0.16
N VAL A 133 13.42 -0.63 -0.79
CA VAL A 133 13.04 0.72 -1.26
C VAL A 133 12.45 1.54 -0.10
N ALA A 134 11.57 0.92 0.70
CA ALA A 134 10.94 1.58 1.85
C ALA A 134 11.95 1.96 2.94
N ILE A 135 12.95 1.12 3.23
CA ILE A 135 14.00 1.40 4.22
C ILE A 135 14.85 2.60 3.79
N ARG A 136 15.23 2.67 2.50
CA ARG A 136 15.98 3.80 1.94
C ARG A 136 15.20 5.11 2.06
N ALA A 137 13.92 5.09 1.71
CA ALA A 137 13.04 6.24 1.87
C ALA A 137 12.88 6.65 3.34
N ALA A 138 12.69 5.68 4.25
CA ALA A 138 12.58 5.92 5.68
C ALA A 138 13.84 6.57 6.25
N PHE A 139 15.02 6.06 5.89
CA PHE A 139 16.28 6.61 6.37
C PHE A 139 16.52 8.03 5.84
N LYS A 140 16.19 8.29 4.56
CA LYS A 140 16.25 9.64 3.98
C LYS A 140 15.39 10.63 4.78
N ALA A 141 14.19 10.23 5.18
CA ALA A 141 13.32 11.08 6.02
C ALA A 141 13.93 11.30 7.42
N VAL A 142 14.50 10.27 8.03
CA VAL A 142 15.16 10.38 9.35
C VAL A 142 16.38 11.27 9.30
N ALA A 143 17.17 11.24 8.21
CA ALA A 143 18.32 12.10 8.01
C ALA A 143 17.98 13.59 8.03
N ASP A 144 16.75 13.96 7.62
CA ASP A 144 16.21 15.31 7.71
C ASP A 144 15.37 15.54 9.00
N ASN A 145 15.58 14.73 10.03
CA ASN A 145 14.92 14.82 11.33
C ASN A 145 13.38 14.66 11.27
N LYS A 146 12.85 14.03 10.23
CA LYS A 146 11.44 13.68 10.13
C LYS A 146 11.17 12.30 10.72
N GLN A 147 9.99 12.15 11.32
CA GLN A 147 9.54 10.83 11.78
C GLN A 147 8.83 10.07 10.66
N VAL A 148 8.89 8.75 10.74
CA VAL A 148 8.32 7.84 9.77
C VAL A 148 7.31 6.92 10.43
N ALA A 149 6.13 6.77 9.82
CA ALA A 149 5.14 5.79 10.20
C ALA A 149 5.10 4.65 9.17
N VAL A 150 5.22 3.40 9.62
CA VAL A 150 5.10 2.21 8.76
C VAL A 150 3.85 1.43 9.16
N LEU A 151 2.84 1.47 8.32
CA LEU A 151 1.56 0.81 8.54
C LEU A 151 1.50 -0.52 7.81
N VAL A 152 1.21 -1.58 8.55
CA VAL A 152 1.12 -2.96 8.04
C VAL A 152 -0.19 -3.62 8.45
N PRO A 153 -0.71 -4.60 7.68
CA PRO A 153 -2.06 -5.15 7.93
C PRO A 153 -2.13 -6.10 9.14
N THR A 154 -1.03 -6.74 9.53
CA THR A 154 -1.03 -7.77 10.59
C THR A 154 0.04 -7.53 11.64
N THR A 155 -0.16 -8.09 12.84
CA THR A 155 0.81 -8.01 13.93
C THR A 155 2.10 -8.78 13.63
N VAL A 156 2.01 -9.86 12.87
CA VAL A 156 3.17 -10.64 12.42
C VAL A 156 4.03 -9.80 11.49
N LEU A 157 3.44 -9.16 10.49
CA LEU A 157 4.15 -8.26 9.58
C LEU A 157 4.74 -7.05 10.33
N ALA A 158 4.05 -6.52 11.34
CA ALA A 158 4.60 -5.43 12.14
C ALA A 158 5.91 -5.84 12.83
N TYR A 159 5.95 -7.04 13.40
CA TYR A 159 7.16 -7.55 14.03
C TYR A 159 8.26 -7.88 13.01
N GLN A 160 7.92 -8.50 11.88
CA GLN A 160 8.87 -8.78 10.81
C GLN A 160 9.50 -7.51 10.24
N HIS A 161 8.69 -6.50 9.94
CA HIS A 161 9.21 -5.21 9.48
C HIS A 161 10.08 -4.54 10.57
N PHE A 162 9.67 -4.62 11.84
CA PHE A 162 10.48 -4.10 12.94
C PHE A 162 11.86 -4.77 12.99
N GLN A 163 11.93 -6.08 12.88
CA GLN A 163 13.21 -6.80 12.84
C GLN A 163 14.04 -6.39 11.61
N THR A 164 13.44 -6.39 10.42
CA THR A 164 14.15 -6.06 9.17
C THR A 164 14.69 -4.63 9.20
N PHE A 165 13.87 -3.64 9.59
CA PHE A 165 14.31 -2.25 9.71
C PHE A 165 15.38 -2.08 10.77
N SER A 166 15.23 -2.74 11.95
CA SER A 166 16.22 -2.66 13.02
C SER A 166 17.55 -3.27 12.63
N GLU A 167 17.56 -4.37 11.90
CA GLU A 167 18.78 -5.00 11.42
C GLU A 167 19.48 -4.15 10.35
N ARG A 168 18.74 -3.60 9.40
CA ARG A 168 19.29 -2.77 8.32
C ARG A 168 19.85 -1.43 8.83
N LEU A 169 19.24 -0.87 9.86
CA LEU A 169 19.59 0.45 10.40
C LEU A 169 20.35 0.39 11.73
N LYS A 170 20.83 -0.79 12.16
CA LYS A 170 21.49 -0.98 13.46
C LYS A 170 22.74 -0.13 13.67
N ASP A 171 23.49 0.14 12.59
CA ASP A 171 24.74 0.88 12.62
C ASP A 171 24.55 2.40 12.43
N PHE A 172 23.30 2.84 12.32
CA PHE A 172 22.94 4.23 12.09
C PHE A 172 22.17 4.83 13.28
N PRO A 173 22.24 6.15 13.51
CA PRO A 173 21.55 6.81 14.62
C PRO A 173 20.04 6.92 14.35
N CYS A 174 19.36 5.80 14.35
CA CYS A 174 17.93 5.68 14.06
C CYS A 174 17.25 4.78 15.08
N ARG A 175 16.36 5.34 15.90
CA ARG A 175 15.58 4.57 16.87
C ARG A 175 14.26 4.12 16.23
N ILE A 176 14.10 2.81 16.17
CA ILE A 176 12.91 2.14 15.62
C ILE A 176 12.15 1.49 16.75
N ASP A 177 10.84 1.61 16.74
CA ASP A 177 9.98 0.90 17.68
C ASP A 177 8.69 0.44 16.97
N TYR A 178 7.92 -0.45 17.59
CA TYR A 178 6.68 -0.93 17.01
C TYR A 178 5.55 -1.00 18.03
N ILE A 179 4.31 -0.87 17.57
CA ILE A 179 3.11 -1.04 18.37
C ILE A 179 2.20 -2.10 17.76
N SER A 180 1.84 -3.08 18.55
CA SER A 180 0.93 -4.16 18.17
C SER A 180 0.15 -4.69 19.37
N ARG A 181 -0.86 -5.52 19.11
CA ARG A 181 -1.61 -6.19 20.18
C ARG A 181 -0.77 -7.19 20.98
N ALA A 182 0.38 -7.58 20.48
CA ALA A 182 1.30 -8.50 21.16
C ALA A 182 2.14 -7.81 22.25
N ARG A 183 2.13 -6.47 22.32
CA ARG A 183 2.83 -5.71 23.35
C ARG A 183 1.89 -5.30 24.49
N THR A 184 2.47 -5.18 25.68
CA THR A 184 1.74 -4.73 26.86
C THR A 184 1.34 -3.26 26.76
N ALA A 185 0.27 -2.87 27.46
CA ALA A 185 -0.17 -1.48 27.48
C ALA A 185 0.89 -0.52 28.07
N ALA A 186 1.75 -1.01 28.98
CA ALA A 186 2.85 -0.23 29.56
C ALA A 186 3.94 0.05 28.51
N GLU A 187 4.35 -0.95 27.73
CA GLU A 187 5.33 -0.81 26.66
C GLU A 187 4.81 0.14 25.59
N ILE A 188 3.55 -0.03 25.17
CA ILE A 188 2.92 0.87 24.16
C ILE A 188 2.94 2.32 24.67
N ARG A 189 2.56 2.56 25.94
CA ARG A 189 2.60 3.92 26.53
C ARG A 189 4.00 4.51 26.52
N LYS A 190 5.03 3.70 26.86
CA LYS A 190 6.44 4.12 26.83
C LYS A 190 6.85 4.52 25.40
N THR A 191 6.53 3.67 24.42
CA THR A 191 6.80 3.95 22.99
C THR A 191 6.11 5.22 22.52
N LEU A 192 4.82 5.42 22.85
CA LEU A 192 4.07 6.61 22.43
C LEU A 192 4.58 7.89 23.08
N LYS A 193 5.05 7.83 24.33
CA LYS A 193 5.69 8.97 25.01
C LYS A 193 7.00 9.35 24.31
N ALA A 194 7.85 8.38 24.00
CA ALA A 194 9.10 8.59 23.28
C ALA A 194 8.86 9.09 21.85
N LEU A 195 7.80 8.61 21.18
CA LEU A 195 7.39 9.08 19.85
C LEU A 195 7.02 10.58 19.89
N ALA A 196 6.19 10.98 20.85
CA ALA A 196 5.75 12.37 20.99
C ALA A 196 6.92 13.30 21.39
N ALA A 197 7.94 12.79 22.08
CA ALA A 197 9.18 13.51 22.36
C ALA A 197 10.11 13.65 21.14
N GLY A 198 9.89 12.86 20.08
CA GLY A 198 10.75 12.80 18.89
C GLY A 198 11.95 11.87 19.05
N GLU A 199 11.98 11.03 20.10
CA GLU A 199 13.05 10.07 20.33
C GLU A 199 12.91 8.80 19.47
N VAL A 200 11.70 8.45 19.03
CA VAL A 200 11.44 7.35 18.09
C VAL A 200 11.37 7.96 16.70
N ASN A 201 12.28 7.54 15.81
CA ASN A 201 12.37 8.03 14.44
C ASN A 201 11.41 7.27 13.52
N ILE A 202 11.31 5.94 13.68
CA ILE A 202 10.45 5.09 12.86
C ILE A 202 9.52 4.29 13.77
N LEU A 203 8.21 4.47 13.60
CA LEU A 203 7.19 3.70 14.29
C LEU A 203 6.51 2.74 13.33
N ILE A 204 6.56 1.44 13.64
CA ILE A 204 5.93 0.38 12.85
C ILE A 204 4.71 -0.16 13.58
N GLY A 205 3.61 -0.43 12.89
CA GLY A 205 2.46 -1.05 13.52
C GLY A 205 1.27 -1.26 12.59
N THR A 206 0.20 -1.80 13.17
CA THR A 206 -1.05 -2.04 12.48
C THR A 206 -1.94 -0.78 12.49
N HIS A 207 -3.24 -0.92 12.21
CA HIS A 207 -4.23 0.16 12.33
C HIS A 207 -4.16 0.96 13.65
N ARG A 208 -3.44 0.45 14.66
CA ARG A 208 -3.20 1.13 15.93
C ARG A 208 -2.41 2.44 15.77
N ILE A 209 -1.56 2.55 14.74
CA ILE A 209 -0.78 3.77 14.44
C ILE A 209 -1.67 4.99 14.19
N VAL A 210 -2.86 4.79 13.61
CA VAL A 210 -3.82 5.87 13.33
C VAL A 210 -4.78 6.12 14.51
N GLY A 211 -4.43 5.66 15.70
CA GLY A 211 -5.16 5.93 16.95
C GLY A 211 -5.05 7.38 17.37
N LYS A 212 -6.09 7.93 18.01
CA LYS A 212 -6.12 9.33 18.48
C LYS A 212 -5.05 9.68 19.50
N ASP A 213 -4.53 8.69 20.21
CA ASP A 213 -3.47 8.80 21.21
C ASP A 213 -2.06 8.70 20.65
N VAL A 214 -1.92 8.37 19.36
CA VAL A 214 -0.63 8.34 18.67
C VAL A 214 -0.33 9.73 18.13
N LYS A 215 0.67 10.37 18.69
CA LYS A 215 1.09 11.72 18.31
C LYS A 215 2.55 11.68 17.88
N PHE A 216 2.78 12.02 16.61
CA PHE A 216 4.12 12.27 16.10
C PHE A 216 4.51 13.72 16.41
N LYS A 217 5.79 13.94 16.70
CA LYS A 217 6.33 15.30 16.86
C LYS A 217 6.43 15.99 15.50
N ASP A 218 6.95 15.28 14.51
CA ASP A 218 7.12 15.79 13.14
C ASP A 218 7.11 14.64 12.12
N LEU A 219 5.90 14.19 11.74
CA LEU A 219 5.71 13.11 10.78
C LEU A 219 5.97 13.63 9.35
N GLY A 220 6.98 13.10 8.66
CA GLY A 220 7.31 13.45 7.29
C GLY A 220 6.99 12.38 6.25
N LEU A 221 7.06 11.09 6.64
CA LEU A 221 6.83 9.98 5.71
C LEU A 221 5.88 8.95 6.29
N LEU A 222 4.89 8.56 5.49
CA LEU A 222 3.97 7.46 5.78
C LEU A 222 4.19 6.33 4.77
N ILE A 223 4.63 5.17 5.25
CA ILE A 223 4.78 3.95 4.47
C ILE A 223 3.59 3.04 4.74
N ILE A 224 2.93 2.54 3.71
CA ILE A 224 1.76 1.67 3.84
C ILE A 224 2.01 0.39 3.07
N ASP A 225 2.02 -0.73 3.78
CA ASP A 225 2.11 -2.05 3.15
C ASP A 225 0.72 -2.66 2.97
N GLU A 226 0.40 -3.11 1.75
CA GLU A 226 -0.86 -3.77 1.40
C GLU A 226 -2.11 -2.94 1.78
N GLU A 227 -2.20 -1.69 1.32
CA GLU A 227 -3.30 -0.75 1.63
C GLU A 227 -4.71 -1.35 1.42
N GLN A 228 -4.86 -2.27 0.46
CA GLN A 228 -6.15 -2.91 0.17
C GLN A 228 -6.68 -3.78 1.32
N LYS A 229 -5.82 -4.23 2.22
CA LYS A 229 -6.20 -5.04 3.39
C LYS A 229 -6.79 -4.22 4.54
N PHE A 230 -6.72 -2.89 4.48
CA PHE A 230 -7.29 -2.02 5.51
C PHE A 230 -8.77 -1.72 5.27
N GLY A 231 -9.53 -1.70 6.37
CA GLY A 231 -10.95 -1.33 6.35
C GLY A 231 -11.18 0.16 6.10
N VAL A 232 -12.42 0.51 5.75
CA VAL A 232 -12.84 1.87 5.39
C VAL A 232 -12.49 2.90 6.46
N SER A 233 -12.73 2.60 7.73
CA SER A 233 -12.43 3.49 8.86
C SER A 233 -10.95 3.81 9.00
N THR A 234 -10.07 2.84 8.74
CA THR A 234 -8.61 3.06 8.77
C THR A 234 -8.18 3.91 7.58
N LYS A 235 -8.73 3.66 6.39
CA LYS A 235 -8.45 4.46 5.19
C LYS A 235 -8.85 5.92 5.35
N GLU A 236 -9.97 6.18 6.01
CA GLU A 236 -10.43 7.56 6.27
C GLU A 236 -9.47 8.31 7.20
N LYS A 237 -9.02 7.67 8.28
CA LYS A 237 -8.00 8.25 9.18
C LYS A 237 -6.66 8.47 8.47
N LEU A 238 -6.27 7.56 7.58
CA LEU A 238 -5.07 7.71 6.76
C LEU A 238 -5.17 8.91 5.82
N ARG A 239 -6.34 9.19 5.26
CA ARG A 239 -6.54 10.38 4.42
C ARG A 239 -6.24 11.67 5.18
N GLN A 240 -6.61 11.76 6.46
CA GLN A 240 -6.32 12.93 7.29
C GLN A 240 -4.83 13.09 7.58
N LEU A 241 -4.10 11.98 7.78
CA LEU A 241 -2.64 12.01 7.97
C LEU A 241 -1.87 12.32 6.69
N LYS A 242 -2.44 11.98 5.53
CA LYS A 242 -1.78 12.12 4.22
C LYS A 242 -1.71 13.54 3.68
N VAL A 243 -2.39 14.52 4.28
CA VAL A 243 -2.58 15.85 3.66
C VAL A 243 -1.24 16.50 3.30
N ASN A 244 -0.29 16.57 4.25
CA ASN A 244 1.02 17.22 4.07
C ASN A 244 2.21 16.28 4.30
N VAL A 245 1.99 14.97 4.22
CA VAL A 245 2.98 13.94 4.51
C VAL A 245 3.22 13.11 3.26
N ASP A 246 4.48 12.88 2.94
CA ASP A 246 4.86 11.97 1.87
C ASP A 246 4.31 10.56 2.12
N THR A 247 3.76 9.96 1.10
CA THR A 247 3.15 8.64 1.21
C THR A 247 3.75 7.69 0.19
N LEU A 248 4.33 6.62 0.70
CA LEU A 248 4.82 5.48 -0.06
C LEU A 248 3.94 4.27 0.21
N THR A 249 3.23 3.79 -0.79
CA THR A 249 2.42 2.57 -0.65
C THR A 249 3.09 1.42 -1.37
N MET A 250 3.12 0.25 -0.75
CA MET A 250 3.64 -0.98 -1.33
C MET A 250 2.51 -1.99 -1.52
N THR A 251 2.53 -2.74 -2.61
CA THR A 251 1.61 -3.86 -2.83
C THR A 251 2.25 -4.99 -3.61
N ALA A 252 1.88 -6.22 -3.25
CA ALA A 252 2.24 -7.42 -4.01
C ALA A 252 1.23 -7.75 -5.11
N THR A 253 0.04 -7.13 -5.08
CA THR A 253 -1.00 -7.42 -6.08
C THR A 253 -0.67 -6.72 -7.38
N PRO A 254 -0.43 -7.43 -8.50
CA PRO A 254 -0.24 -6.78 -9.78
C PRO A 254 -1.49 -5.99 -10.14
N ILE A 255 -1.32 -4.70 -10.40
CA ILE A 255 -2.41 -3.85 -10.86
C ILE A 255 -2.67 -4.19 -12.33
N PRO A 256 -3.88 -4.61 -12.72
CA PRO A 256 -4.21 -4.84 -14.13
C PRO A 256 -3.86 -3.59 -14.97
N ARG A 257 -3.29 -3.78 -16.16
CA ARG A 257 -2.88 -2.67 -17.05
C ARG A 257 -3.96 -1.62 -17.25
N THR A 258 -5.22 -2.04 -17.36
CA THR A 258 -6.38 -1.14 -17.46
C THR A 258 -6.57 -0.25 -16.24
N LEU A 259 -6.26 -0.76 -15.05
CA LEU A 259 -6.32 0.01 -13.80
C LEU A 259 -5.08 0.91 -13.65
N GLN A 260 -3.91 0.46 -14.15
CA GLN A 260 -2.71 1.29 -14.25
C GLN A 260 -2.98 2.57 -15.03
N PHE A 261 -3.57 2.47 -16.21
CA PHE A 261 -3.93 3.65 -17.02
C PHE A 261 -4.93 4.58 -16.31
N SER A 262 -5.86 4.03 -15.53
CA SER A 262 -6.82 4.83 -14.76
C SER A 262 -6.19 5.54 -13.55
N LEU A 263 -5.09 5.00 -13.03
CA LEU A 263 -4.34 5.56 -11.89
C LEU A 263 -3.23 6.53 -12.30
N MET A 264 -2.75 6.46 -13.55
CA MET A 264 -1.64 7.28 -14.08
C MET A 264 -1.86 8.80 -14.04
N GLY A 265 -3.02 9.29 -13.70
CA GLY A 265 -3.27 10.71 -13.47
C GLY A 265 -3.54 11.05 -12.01
N ALA A 266 -3.72 10.04 -11.17
CA ALA A 266 -4.13 10.19 -9.79
C ALA A 266 -3.01 9.87 -8.79
N ARG A 267 -2.06 8.99 -9.16
CA ARG A 267 -0.99 8.52 -8.28
C ARG A 267 0.24 8.13 -9.10
N ASP A 268 1.43 8.43 -8.59
CA ASP A 268 2.68 8.01 -9.21
C ASP A 268 2.92 6.51 -8.96
N LEU A 269 3.42 5.79 -9.98
CA LEU A 269 3.53 4.33 -9.95
C LEU A 269 4.93 3.88 -10.35
N SER A 270 5.55 3.05 -9.51
CA SER A 270 6.77 2.31 -9.81
C SER A 270 6.49 0.81 -9.79
N SER A 271 6.95 0.08 -10.81
CA SER A 271 6.76 -1.36 -10.90
C SER A 271 8.10 -2.08 -10.84
N ILE A 272 8.21 -3.05 -9.93
CA ILE A 272 9.35 -3.96 -9.81
C ILE A 272 8.90 -5.31 -10.36
N THR A 273 9.35 -5.63 -11.58
CA THR A 273 8.96 -6.83 -12.33
C THR A 273 10.07 -7.86 -12.41
N THR A 274 11.31 -7.44 -12.15
CA THR A 274 12.49 -8.29 -12.19
C THR A 274 12.74 -8.91 -10.82
N PRO A 275 12.72 -10.25 -10.68
CA PRO A 275 13.05 -10.91 -9.42
C PRO A 275 14.54 -10.75 -9.09
N PRO A 276 14.92 -10.69 -7.80
CA PRO A 276 16.32 -10.74 -7.39
C PRO A 276 17.00 -12.01 -7.89
N PRO A 277 18.30 -11.97 -8.24
CA PRO A 277 19.02 -13.08 -8.87
C PRO A 277 19.08 -14.36 -8.02
N ASN A 278 18.93 -14.29 -6.71
CA ASN A 278 19.00 -15.42 -5.78
C ASN A 278 17.62 -15.95 -5.35
N ARG A 279 16.55 -15.59 -6.05
CA ARG A 279 15.23 -16.12 -5.77
C ARG A 279 15.00 -17.38 -6.61
N TYR A 280 15.01 -18.53 -5.95
CA TYR A 280 14.49 -19.76 -6.54
C TYR A 280 12.95 -19.68 -6.62
N PRO A 281 12.35 -20.19 -7.70
CA PRO A 281 10.91 -20.16 -7.90
C PRO A 281 10.15 -20.98 -6.85
#